data_d84e49d21f0e91176f888e2e564130f1
#
_entry.id   d84e49d21f0e91176f888e2e564130f1
#
_cell.length_a   1.000
_cell.length_b   1.000
_cell.length_c   1.000
_cell.angle_alpha   90.00
_cell.angle_beta   90.00
_cell.angle_gamma   90.00
#
_symmetry.space_group_name_H-M   'P 1'
#
loop_
_entity.id
_entity.type
_entity.pdbx_description
1 polymer ?
#
loop_
_entity_poly.entity_id
_entity_poly.type
_entity_poly.pdbx_seq_one_letter_code
_entity_poly.pdbx_strand_id
1 'polypeptide(L)'
;MAQNDSPSSVSSESLAVEGTPLPSDSLPSGVVAFVKRDCPTCELVVPILQAIAKRVPLTVYTQDDPEFPPGLDAIDDTDLSVSWHNDIEAVPTLLRVEEGQEVERALGWHRGEWETLTGVEDLGPGLPELRPGCGSLSVDPVRGPELAIRFGKSKLGSRRVEIATLEDEMQACFDRGWTDGLPVVPPTEARVLEMLEGTTRSPDEVVAIVPPDLVPCTVEKVAINAVMAGCRPSYLPVVLAAVEAACTDKFNIHGLLATTMSAGPVLIVNGPIRKKIGMNSGKNVLGQGNRANSTIGRALQLVVRNVGGGRPGDVDRATLGNPGKVGFCFAEDEEGSPWTPLSKDFGFDEGTNTVTLFPGEGPRTIFDQISREPESLARSFAASLRTMYSPKAALAFDVIVIVSPEHSRIFREAGWSKEDLRAKLHELTLIPGSEIVRGALGIAEGLPESVRDHAIPKFRPDGLHIIHAGGGAGLFSAIIAGWANGEMGSQTVSWEIKS
;
A
#
# COMPACT_ATOMS: atom_id res chain seq x y z
N MET A 1 -5.84 -61.46 16.06
CA MET A 1 -4.58 -61.80 16.74
C MET A 1 -3.51 -60.95 16.14
N ALA A 2 -3.16 -59.85 16.75
CA ALA A 2 -1.89 -59.17 16.69
C ALA A 2 -1.93 -58.07 17.76
N GLN A 3 -0.95 -58.07 18.58
CA GLN A 3 -0.87 -57.39 19.87
C GLN A 3 -0.58 -55.90 19.72
N ASN A 4 -1.20 -55.11 20.60
CA ASN A 4 -0.83 -53.77 20.98
C ASN A 4 0.57 -53.72 21.56
N ASP A 5 1.41 -52.81 21.05
CA ASP A 5 2.56 -52.30 21.78
C ASP A 5 2.42 -50.76 21.83
N SER A 6 2.20 -50.26 23.02
CA SER A 6 2.23 -48.84 23.38
C SER A 6 3.67 -48.41 23.60
N PRO A 7 4.13 -47.28 23.07
CA PRO A 7 5.41 -46.74 23.52
C PRO A 7 5.24 -45.89 24.79
N SER A 8 6.16 -46.17 25.68
CA SER A 8 6.40 -45.54 26.98
C SER A 8 6.45 -44.02 26.98
N SER A 9 5.87 -43.46 28.02
CA SER A 9 5.96 -42.07 28.48
C SER A 9 7.43 -41.63 28.65
N VAL A 10 7.86 -40.66 27.84
CA VAL A 10 9.06 -39.88 28.11
C VAL A 10 8.61 -38.64 28.91
N SER A 11 9.11 -38.56 30.13
CA SER A 11 8.94 -37.42 31.02
C SER A 11 9.57 -36.16 30.39
N SER A 12 8.75 -35.11 30.18
CA SER A 12 9.23 -33.79 29.84
C SER A 12 9.84 -33.15 31.10
N GLU A 13 11.15 -33.25 31.28
CA GLU A 13 11.87 -32.30 32.11
C GLU A 13 11.93 -30.95 31.37
N SER A 14 11.17 -29.97 31.88
CA SER A 14 11.26 -28.59 31.48
C SER A 14 12.60 -28.02 31.97
N LEU A 15 13.53 -27.81 31.03
CA LEU A 15 14.65 -26.90 31.26
C LEU A 15 14.09 -25.49 31.35
N ALA A 16 13.86 -25.04 32.58
CA ALA A 16 13.68 -23.63 32.90
C ALA A 16 15.00 -22.93 32.60
N VAL A 17 15.05 -22.23 31.47
CA VAL A 17 16.06 -21.19 31.26
C VAL A 17 15.70 -20.09 32.25
N GLU A 18 16.53 -19.90 33.27
CA GLU A 18 16.45 -18.74 34.14
C GLU A 18 16.54 -17.50 33.26
N GLY A 19 15.39 -16.84 33.03
CA GLY A 19 15.32 -15.58 32.32
C GLY A 19 16.08 -14.52 33.10
N THR A 20 17.01 -13.87 32.44
CA THR A 20 17.58 -12.60 32.89
C THR A 20 16.41 -11.69 33.28
N PRO A 21 16.40 -11.04 34.47
CA PRO A 21 15.34 -10.14 34.85
C PRO A 21 15.18 -9.06 33.79
N LEU A 22 13.98 -8.86 33.28
CA LEU A 22 13.66 -7.69 32.47
C LEU A 22 14.05 -6.44 33.26
N PRO A 23 14.68 -5.42 32.66
CA PRO A 23 15.00 -4.17 33.31
C PRO A 23 13.71 -3.59 33.89
N SER A 24 13.73 -3.22 35.17
CA SER A 24 12.59 -2.53 35.77
C SER A 24 12.38 -1.20 35.04
N ASP A 25 11.17 -0.86 34.67
CA ASP A 25 10.80 0.41 34.03
C ASP A 25 11.06 1.65 34.93
N SER A 26 11.62 1.46 36.12
CA SER A 26 11.92 2.53 37.09
C SER A 26 13.40 2.74 37.27
N LEU A 27 13.84 3.97 37.06
CA LEU A 27 15.21 4.39 37.36
C LEU A 27 15.49 4.36 38.88
N PRO A 28 16.74 4.09 39.31
CA PRO A 28 17.10 4.12 40.70
C PRO A 28 16.99 5.55 41.27
N SER A 29 16.57 5.68 42.54
CA SER A 29 16.50 6.98 43.22
C SER A 29 17.90 7.58 43.39
N GLY A 30 18.03 8.87 43.16
CA GLY A 30 19.26 9.62 43.20
C GLY A 30 19.54 10.39 41.93
N VAL A 31 20.78 10.66 41.66
CA VAL A 31 21.22 11.29 40.39
C VAL A 31 21.50 10.20 39.35
N VAL A 32 20.91 10.32 38.19
CA VAL A 32 21.09 9.38 37.07
C VAL A 32 21.65 10.15 35.88
N ALA A 33 22.70 9.63 35.28
CA ALA A 33 23.35 10.22 34.09
C ALA A 33 23.30 9.25 32.90
N PHE A 34 22.97 9.79 31.72
CA PHE A 34 23.09 9.07 30.45
C PHE A 34 24.19 9.69 29.62
N VAL A 35 25.12 8.86 29.17
CA VAL A 35 26.30 9.29 28.40
C VAL A 35 26.60 8.35 27.24
N LYS A 36 27.46 8.80 26.32
CA LYS A 36 28.10 7.95 25.31
C LYS A 36 29.55 8.41 25.07
N ARG A 37 30.43 7.48 24.70
CA ARG A 37 31.82 7.78 24.38
C ARG A 37 31.94 8.69 23.16
N ASP A 38 31.18 8.40 22.12
CA ASP A 38 31.16 9.23 20.89
C ASP A 38 30.35 10.53 21.07
N CYS A 39 30.75 11.31 22.08
CA CYS A 39 30.15 12.61 22.38
C CYS A 39 31.17 13.51 23.10
N PRO A 40 31.66 14.59 22.43
CA PRO A 40 32.64 15.49 23.03
C PRO A 40 32.18 16.18 24.32
N THR A 41 30.87 16.36 24.49
CA THR A 41 30.33 16.93 25.74
C THR A 41 30.29 15.88 26.85
N CYS A 42 30.02 14.60 26.53
CA CYS A 42 30.13 13.51 27.49
C CYS A 42 31.58 13.33 27.99
N GLU A 43 32.55 13.37 27.10
CA GLU A 43 33.98 13.33 27.48
C GLU A 43 34.37 14.51 28.40
N LEU A 44 33.88 15.73 28.10
CA LEU A 44 34.13 16.93 28.90
C LEU A 44 33.65 16.79 30.35
N VAL A 45 32.48 16.15 30.56
CA VAL A 45 31.84 16.05 31.88
C VAL A 45 32.28 14.84 32.71
N VAL A 46 33.16 13.96 32.19
CA VAL A 46 33.69 12.82 32.95
C VAL A 46 34.25 13.21 34.31
N PRO A 47 35.14 14.23 34.45
CA PRO A 47 35.66 14.64 35.74
C PRO A 47 34.58 15.19 36.71
N ILE A 48 33.52 15.76 36.14
CA ILE A 48 32.39 16.29 36.90
C ILE A 48 31.53 15.14 37.45
N LEU A 49 31.21 14.15 36.65
CA LEU A 49 30.49 12.96 37.09
C LEU A 49 31.27 12.24 38.19
N GLN A 50 32.59 12.14 38.06
CA GLN A 50 33.45 11.59 39.11
C GLN A 50 33.42 12.42 40.39
N ALA A 51 33.31 13.75 40.30
CA ALA A 51 33.17 14.64 41.45
C ALA A 51 31.81 14.52 42.12
N ILE A 52 30.74 14.40 41.33
CA ILE A 52 29.37 14.17 41.81
C ILE A 52 29.30 12.82 42.55
N ALA A 53 29.82 11.75 41.94
CA ALA A 53 29.79 10.39 42.52
C ALA A 53 30.44 10.28 43.90
N LYS A 54 31.38 11.16 44.20
CA LYS A 54 32.02 11.23 45.53
C LYS A 54 31.17 11.90 46.61
N ARG A 55 30.09 12.60 46.21
CA ARG A 55 29.31 13.45 47.13
C ARG A 55 27.86 13.00 47.25
N VAL A 56 27.29 12.48 46.16
CA VAL A 56 25.90 11.99 46.11
C VAL A 56 25.80 10.65 45.36
N PRO A 57 24.76 9.84 45.63
CA PRO A 57 24.53 8.63 44.85
C PRO A 57 24.31 8.97 43.36
N LEU A 58 25.19 8.42 42.50
CA LEU A 58 25.14 8.60 41.06
C LEU A 58 25.10 7.25 40.36
N THR A 59 24.10 7.07 39.51
CA THR A 59 24.03 5.96 38.56
C THR A 59 24.31 6.45 37.16
N VAL A 60 25.17 5.78 36.41
CA VAL A 60 25.51 6.16 35.03
C VAL A 60 25.13 5.07 34.08
N TYR A 61 24.40 5.42 33.01
CA TYR A 61 24.09 4.56 31.88
C TYR A 61 24.92 4.99 30.68
N THR A 62 25.49 4.02 29.96
CA THR A 62 26.26 4.27 28.74
C THR A 62 25.64 3.62 27.52
N GLN A 63 25.55 4.40 26.41
CA GLN A 63 24.80 3.99 25.20
C GLN A 63 25.66 3.27 24.14
N ASP A 64 26.98 3.35 24.20
CA ASP A 64 27.86 2.85 23.12
C ASP A 64 29.08 2.05 23.61
N ASP A 65 29.59 2.31 24.80
CA ASP A 65 30.77 1.66 25.31
C ASP A 65 30.63 1.34 26.81
N PRO A 66 30.53 0.07 27.22
CA PRO A 66 30.37 -0.32 28.63
C PRO A 66 31.52 0.11 29.55
N GLU A 67 32.68 0.42 29.00
CA GLU A 67 33.84 0.91 29.77
C GLU A 67 33.86 2.45 29.92
N PHE A 68 32.87 3.15 29.39
CA PHE A 68 32.75 4.61 29.50
C PHE A 68 31.66 5.02 30.47
N PRO A 69 31.87 6.05 31.35
CA PRO A 69 33.06 6.89 31.48
C PRO A 69 34.12 6.25 32.36
N PRO A 70 35.40 6.49 32.07
CA PRO A 70 36.49 5.88 32.85
C PRO A 70 36.44 6.28 34.33
N GLY A 71 36.68 5.31 35.22
CA GLY A 71 36.69 5.50 36.66
C GLY A 71 35.32 5.65 37.33
N LEU A 72 34.27 5.31 36.66
CA LEU A 72 32.92 5.14 37.18
C LEU A 72 32.37 3.76 36.74
N ASP A 73 31.58 3.14 37.60
CA ASP A 73 30.88 1.91 37.26
C ASP A 73 29.62 2.30 36.47
N ALA A 74 29.68 2.17 35.16
CA ALA A 74 28.54 2.45 34.28
C ALA A 74 27.70 1.17 34.04
N ILE A 75 26.40 1.35 33.96
CA ILE A 75 25.48 0.31 33.55
C ILE A 75 25.43 0.30 32.02
N ASP A 76 25.58 -0.86 31.44
CA ASP A 76 25.49 -1.07 30.00
C ASP A 76 24.05 -0.85 29.51
N ASP A 77 23.85 0.16 28.68
CA ASP A 77 22.61 0.46 27.95
C ASP A 77 22.86 0.51 26.43
N THR A 78 23.81 -0.30 25.95
CA THR A 78 24.14 -0.36 24.51
C THR A 78 22.99 -0.94 23.67
N ASP A 79 22.06 -1.64 24.29
CA ASP A 79 20.81 -2.08 23.71
C ASP A 79 19.74 -0.96 23.66
N LEU A 80 20.03 0.18 24.30
CA LEU A 80 19.22 1.41 24.38
C LEU A 80 17.85 1.23 25.05
N SER A 81 17.63 0.16 25.78
CA SER A 81 16.36 -0.14 26.44
C SER A 81 16.00 0.92 27.47
N VAL A 82 16.96 1.27 28.37
CA VAL A 82 16.74 2.26 29.43
C VAL A 82 16.60 3.65 28.84
N SER A 83 17.46 4.02 27.89
CA SER A 83 17.39 5.31 27.20
C SER A 83 16.07 5.49 26.45
N TRP A 84 15.54 4.45 25.80
CA TRP A 84 14.29 4.50 25.08
C TRP A 84 13.08 4.72 26.02
N HIS A 85 12.97 3.93 27.09
CA HIS A 85 11.83 4.01 28.01
C HIS A 85 11.81 5.30 28.85
N ASN A 86 12.92 6.01 28.93
CA ASN A 86 13.04 7.26 29.67
C ASN A 86 13.19 8.50 28.76
N ASP A 87 12.83 8.39 27.48
CA ASP A 87 12.81 9.48 26.50
C ASP A 87 14.11 10.30 26.48
N ILE A 88 15.27 9.62 26.41
CA ILE A 88 16.58 10.28 26.38
C ILE A 88 16.85 10.75 24.95
N GLU A 89 16.66 12.05 24.68
CA GLU A 89 16.84 12.65 23.35
C GLU A 89 18.26 13.17 23.11
N ALA A 90 18.97 13.53 24.16
CA ALA A 90 20.35 14.07 24.10
C ALA A 90 21.24 13.43 25.17
N VAL A 91 22.55 13.47 24.96
CA VAL A 91 23.56 13.10 25.96
C VAL A 91 24.70 14.13 26.02
N PRO A 92 25.26 14.43 27.22
CA PRO A 92 24.85 13.89 28.51
C PRO A 92 23.47 14.41 28.91
N THR A 93 22.66 13.56 29.53
CA THR A 93 21.46 13.96 30.26
C THR A 93 21.63 13.59 31.71
N LEU A 94 21.30 14.50 32.59
CA LEU A 94 21.31 14.29 34.04
C LEU A 94 19.88 14.37 34.56
N LEU A 95 19.47 13.36 35.32
CA LEU A 95 18.13 13.28 35.93
C LEU A 95 18.27 13.26 37.47
N ARG A 96 17.32 13.89 38.16
CA ARG A 96 17.03 13.60 39.54
C ARG A 96 15.81 12.72 39.65
N VAL A 97 15.96 11.58 40.31
CA VAL A 97 14.89 10.56 40.47
C VAL A 97 14.60 10.38 41.95
N GLU A 98 13.32 10.49 42.32
CA GLU A 98 12.82 10.26 43.67
C GLU A 98 11.70 9.19 43.60
N GLU A 99 11.81 8.15 44.41
CA GLU A 99 10.86 7.02 44.44
C GLU A 99 10.56 6.42 43.04
N GLY A 100 11.57 6.38 42.16
CA GLY A 100 11.42 5.86 40.79
C GLY A 100 10.75 6.82 39.79
N GLN A 101 10.49 8.07 40.20
CA GLN A 101 9.91 9.11 39.34
C GLN A 101 10.96 10.19 39.05
N GLU A 102 11.03 10.61 37.80
CA GLU A 102 11.85 11.77 37.40
C GLU A 102 11.24 13.04 37.97
N VAL A 103 12.01 13.83 38.71
CA VAL A 103 11.61 15.11 39.27
C VAL A 103 12.29 16.31 38.58
N GLU A 104 13.46 16.11 37.99
CA GLU A 104 14.19 17.17 37.29
C GLU A 104 15.11 16.59 36.23
N ARG A 105 15.28 17.31 35.09
CA ARG A 105 16.12 16.91 33.95
C ARG A 105 16.98 18.08 33.49
N ALA A 106 18.25 17.81 33.23
CA ALA A 106 19.17 18.73 32.58
C ALA A 106 19.78 18.09 31.33
N LEU A 107 19.71 18.80 30.20
CA LEU A 107 20.20 18.33 28.90
C LEU A 107 21.54 19.00 28.55
N GLY A 108 22.51 18.19 28.15
CA GLY A 108 23.86 18.69 27.90
C GLY A 108 24.58 19.08 29.22
N TRP A 109 25.60 19.89 29.10
CA TRP A 109 26.31 20.45 30.24
C TRP A 109 25.85 21.89 30.48
N HIS A 110 25.25 22.16 31.64
CA HIS A 110 24.97 23.50 32.14
C HIS A 110 25.27 23.53 33.65
N ARG A 111 26.33 24.27 34.02
CA ARG A 111 26.86 24.24 35.39
C ARG A 111 25.78 24.50 36.44
N GLY A 112 25.05 25.61 36.33
CA GLY A 112 24.03 25.99 37.31
C GLY A 112 22.90 25.00 37.44
N GLU A 113 22.44 24.39 36.32
CA GLU A 113 21.42 23.33 36.33
C GLU A 113 21.96 22.07 37.01
N TRP A 114 23.17 21.65 36.69
CA TRP A 114 23.79 20.48 37.29
C TRP A 114 24.05 20.69 38.80
N GLU A 115 24.49 21.89 39.24
CA GLU A 115 24.62 22.24 40.64
C GLU A 115 23.29 22.20 41.38
N THR A 116 22.23 22.76 40.77
CA THR A 116 20.87 22.74 41.33
C THR A 116 20.34 21.30 41.45
N LEU A 117 20.41 20.52 40.36
CA LEU A 117 19.93 19.17 40.31
C LEU A 117 20.64 18.23 41.27
N THR A 118 21.96 18.37 41.44
CA THR A 118 22.76 17.48 42.27
C THR A 118 22.91 17.97 43.73
N GLY A 119 22.68 19.26 44.00
CA GLY A 119 23.01 19.90 45.26
C GLY A 119 24.52 20.02 45.53
N VAL A 120 25.35 19.88 44.51
CA VAL A 120 26.80 19.92 44.60
C VAL A 120 27.29 21.22 43.99
N GLU A 121 27.89 22.09 44.80
CA GLU A 121 28.44 23.39 44.40
C GLU A 121 29.86 23.26 43.77
N ASP A 122 30.26 24.27 42.98
CA ASP A 122 31.55 24.45 42.35
C ASP A 122 31.93 23.31 41.38
N LEU A 123 30.96 22.94 40.55
CA LEU A 123 31.17 21.91 39.52
C LEU A 123 31.96 22.48 38.33
N GLY A 124 33.12 21.86 38.05
CA GLY A 124 33.94 22.14 36.86
C GLY A 124 34.35 23.61 36.69
N PRO A 125 35.03 24.24 37.66
CA PRO A 125 35.34 25.68 37.65
C PRO A 125 36.22 26.11 36.46
N GLY A 126 36.90 25.16 35.80
CA GLY A 126 37.73 25.42 34.60
C GLY A 126 37.00 25.16 33.27
N LEU A 127 35.72 24.76 33.28
CA LEU A 127 34.95 24.44 32.09
C LEU A 127 34.03 25.61 31.67
N PRO A 128 33.61 25.66 30.43
CA PRO A 128 32.57 26.59 29.99
C PRO A 128 31.29 26.41 30.82
N GLU A 129 30.52 27.47 31.01
CA GLU A 129 29.26 27.41 31.79
C GLU A 129 28.19 26.52 31.12
N LEU A 130 28.18 26.50 29.79
CA LEU A 130 27.23 25.75 28.98
C LEU A 130 27.96 25.05 27.85
N ARG A 131 27.56 23.79 27.57
CA ARG A 131 27.87 23.09 26.32
C ARG A 131 26.70 22.18 25.93
N PRO A 132 26.11 22.36 24.72
CA PRO A 132 25.04 21.52 24.26
C PRO A 132 25.43 20.05 24.25
N GLY A 133 24.48 19.17 24.49
CA GLY A 133 24.63 17.74 24.33
C GLY A 133 24.68 17.31 22.84
N CYS A 134 25.03 16.07 22.62
CA CYS A 134 24.90 15.40 21.34
C CYS A 134 23.56 14.62 21.29
N GLY A 135 23.04 14.33 20.11
CA GLY A 135 21.87 13.46 19.98
C GLY A 135 22.09 12.09 20.63
N SER A 136 21.13 11.61 21.38
CA SER A 136 21.11 10.26 21.93
C SER A 136 21.04 9.22 20.82
N LEU A 137 21.57 8.02 21.05
CA LEU A 137 21.43 6.90 20.11
C LEU A 137 19.99 6.36 20.05
N SER A 138 19.16 6.61 21.07
CA SER A 138 17.75 6.24 21.11
C SER A 138 16.87 7.02 20.11
N VAL A 139 17.31 8.21 19.69
CA VAL A 139 16.64 9.04 18.66
C VAL A 139 17.43 9.12 17.36
N ASP A 140 18.44 8.29 17.19
CA ASP A 140 19.21 8.21 15.95
C ASP A 140 18.31 7.81 14.78
N PRO A 141 18.36 8.50 13.62
CA PRO A 141 17.48 8.22 12.47
C PRO A 141 17.57 6.79 11.94
N VAL A 142 18.68 6.08 12.18
CA VAL A 142 18.87 4.68 11.76
C VAL A 142 18.36 3.72 12.83
N ARG A 143 18.65 3.97 14.11
CA ARG A 143 18.30 3.08 15.23
C ARG A 143 16.91 3.34 15.80
N GLY A 144 16.44 4.58 15.79
CA GLY A 144 15.12 4.95 16.34
C GLY A 144 13.95 4.11 15.82
N PRO A 145 13.82 3.86 14.51
CA PRO A 145 12.79 2.96 13.97
C PRO A 145 12.90 1.52 14.47
N GLU A 146 14.11 0.99 14.65
CA GLU A 146 14.32 -0.36 15.19
C GLU A 146 13.93 -0.44 16.67
N LEU A 147 14.27 0.58 17.47
CA LEU A 147 13.89 0.68 18.88
C LEU A 147 12.38 0.83 19.06
N ALA A 148 11.72 1.62 18.19
CA ALA A 148 10.27 1.74 18.17
C ALA A 148 9.57 0.40 17.94
N ILE A 149 10.18 -0.49 17.18
CA ILE A 149 9.71 -1.85 16.96
C ILE A 149 9.96 -2.72 18.20
N ARG A 150 11.17 -2.65 18.72
CA ARG A 150 11.62 -3.51 19.83
C ARG A 150 10.93 -3.18 21.14
N PHE A 151 10.73 -1.91 21.44
CA PHE A 151 10.21 -1.41 22.71
C PHE A 151 8.85 -0.73 22.60
N GLY A 152 8.41 -0.38 21.37
CA GLY A 152 7.12 0.25 21.12
C GLY A 152 5.93 -0.69 21.44
N LYS A 153 4.78 -0.10 21.70
CA LYS A 153 3.52 -0.84 22.03
C LYS A 153 2.85 -1.49 20.83
N SER A 154 3.37 -1.27 19.60
CA SER A 154 2.76 -1.79 18.39
C SER A 154 3.04 -3.28 18.24
N LYS A 155 2.00 -4.10 18.41
CA LYS A 155 2.07 -5.56 18.21
C LYS A 155 1.60 -5.87 16.80
N LEU A 156 2.54 -6.06 15.86
CA LEU A 156 2.22 -6.68 14.59
C LEU A 156 1.96 -8.18 14.82
N GLY A 157 0.86 -8.68 14.24
CA GLY A 157 0.40 -10.06 14.40
C GLY A 157 0.94 -11.04 13.35
N SER A 158 1.55 -10.53 12.27
CA SER A 158 2.05 -11.36 11.17
C SER A 158 3.33 -12.10 11.57
N ARG A 159 3.49 -13.30 11.00
CA ARG A 159 4.68 -14.13 11.24
C ARG A 159 5.94 -13.41 10.79
N ARG A 160 6.92 -13.33 11.68
CA ARG A 160 8.27 -12.87 11.37
C ARG A 160 9.09 -13.99 10.76
N VAL A 161 9.90 -13.66 9.78
CA VAL A 161 10.84 -14.59 9.15
C VAL A 161 12.24 -13.96 9.27
N GLU A 162 13.10 -14.62 10.00
CA GLU A 162 14.49 -14.22 10.11
C GLU A 162 15.22 -14.50 8.78
N ILE A 163 15.99 -13.52 8.34
CA ILE A 163 16.86 -13.61 7.17
C ILE A 163 18.30 -13.58 7.67
N ALA A 164 19.13 -14.52 7.22
CA ALA A 164 20.51 -14.57 7.63
C ALA A 164 21.28 -13.32 7.18
N THR A 165 22.25 -12.86 7.96
CA THR A 165 23.00 -11.60 7.75
C THR A 165 23.64 -11.48 6.36
N LEU A 166 23.92 -12.58 5.70
CA LEU A 166 24.51 -12.63 4.34
C LEU A 166 23.49 -12.98 3.24
N GLU A 167 22.22 -13.21 3.60
CA GLU A 167 21.15 -13.48 2.63
C GLU A 167 20.64 -12.16 2.07
N ASP A 168 20.49 -12.05 0.75
CA ASP A 168 19.85 -10.90 0.11
C ASP A 168 18.35 -10.92 0.39
N GLU A 169 17.84 -9.87 1.05
CA GLU A 169 16.43 -9.78 1.46
C GLU A 169 15.46 -9.82 0.27
N MET A 170 15.87 -9.29 -0.86
CA MET A 170 15.04 -9.26 -2.08
C MET A 170 15.00 -10.66 -2.70
N GLN A 171 16.16 -11.34 -2.78
CA GLN A 171 16.23 -12.72 -3.26
C GLN A 171 15.44 -13.65 -2.34
N ALA A 172 15.51 -13.44 -1.03
CA ALA A 172 14.72 -14.18 -0.04
C ALA A 172 13.20 -14.09 -0.29
N CYS A 173 12.72 -12.95 -0.76
CA CYS A 173 11.30 -12.79 -1.17
C CYS A 173 10.97 -13.59 -2.43
N PHE A 174 11.88 -13.66 -3.42
CA PHE A 174 11.71 -14.49 -4.61
C PHE A 174 11.67 -15.97 -4.26
N ASP A 175 12.62 -16.45 -3.49
CA ASP A 175 12.78 -17.87 -3.14
C ASP A 175 11.59 -18.39 -2.34
N ARG A 176 10.94 -17.53 -1.56
CA ARG A 176 9.72 -17.84 -0.82
C ARG A 176 8.43 -17.69 -1.64
N GLY A 177 8.53 -17.28 -2.91
CA GLY A 177 7.40 -17.12 -3.82
C GLY A 177 6.47 -15.98 -3.47
N TRP A 178 6.96 -14.96 -2.75
CA TRP A 178 6.14 -13.79 -2.34
C TRP A 178 6.04 -12.71 -3.41
N THR A 179 6.82 -12.82 -4.48
CA THR A 179 6.82 -11.82 -5.55
C THR A 179 5.92 -12.20 -6.72
N ASP A 180 5.56 -11.21 -7.50
CA ASP A 180 4.84 -11.33 -8.78
C ASP A 180 5.77 -11.52 -9.99
N GLY A 181 7.05 -11.82 -9.74
CA GLY A 181 8.10 -11.91 -10.77
C GLY A 181 8.93 -10.64 -10.91
N LEU A 182 8.55 -9.55 -10.23
CA LEU A 182 9.33 -8.33 -10.12
C LEU A 182 9.95 -8.20 -8.74
N PRO A 183 11.07 -7.46 -8.58
CA PRO A 183 11.60 -7.11 -7.28
C PRO A 183 10.55 -6.47 -6.37
N VAL A 184 10.57 -6.79 -5.10
CA VAL A 184 9.70 -6.20 -4.08
C VAL A 184 10.53 -5.47 -3.04
N VAL A 185 9.94 -4.48 -2.39
CA VAL A 185 10.55 -3.86 -1.22
C VAL A 185 10.38 -4.83 -0.04
N PRO A 186 11.45 -5.27 0.63
CA PRO A 186 11.34 -6.15 1.79
C PRO A 186 10.46 -5.51 2.88
N PRO A 187 9.40 -6.22 3.34
CA PRO A 187 8.46 -5.68 4.32
C PRO A 187 8.99 -5.84 5.74
N THR A 188 10.03 -5.09 6.09
CA THR A 188 10.53 -5.03 7.46
C THR A 188 9.48 -4.45 8.40
N GLU A 189 9.56 -4.75 9.70
CA GLU A 189 8.61 -4.21 10.68
C GLU A 189 8.55 -2.69 10.64
N ALA A 190 9.70 -2.01 10.56
CA ALA A 190 9.76 -0.55 10.46
C ALA A 190 8.97 -0.01 9.26
N ARG A 191 9.15 -0.60 8.09
CA ARG A 191 8.41 -0.18 6.87
C ARG A 191 6.91 -0.46 6.97
N VAL A 192 6.53 -1.56 7.63
CA VAL A 192 5.11 -1.88 7.84
C VAL A 192 4.47 -0.91 8.83
N LEU A 193 5.15 -0.57 9.92
CA LEU A 193 4.69 0.44 10.88
C LEU A 193 4.55 1.82 10.22
N GLU A 194 5.56 2.26 9.46
CA GLU A 194 5.49 3.49 8.67
C GLU A 194 4.30 3.46 7.68
N MET A 195 4.07 2.33 7.00
CA MET A 195 2.95 2.18 6.09
C MET A 195 1.61 2.31 6.80
N LEU A 196 1.47 1.78 8.01
CA LEU A 196 0.26 1.85 8.84
C LEU A 196 -0.08 3.28 9.30
N GLU A 197 0.88 4.21 9.32
CA GLU A 197 0.61 5.64 9.56
C GLU A 197 -0.33 6.26 8.49
N GLY A 198 -0.47 5.62 7.35
CA GLY A 198 -1.37 6.03 6.27
C GLY A 198 -2.85 5.81 6.54
N THR A 199 -3.23 5.20 7.65
CA THR A 199 -4.63 4.93 8.01
C THR A 199 -4.85 5.02 9.51
N THR A 200 -6.09 5.32 9.91
CA THR A 200 -6.52 5.29 11.33
C THR A 200 -7.12 3.94 11.74
N ARG A 201 -7.22 2.98 10.82
CA ARG A 201 -7.79 1.65 11.06
C ARG A 201 -6.80 0.80 11.87
N SER A 202 -7.35 -0.06 12.76
CA SER A 202 -6.51 -0.96 13.56
C SER A 202 -5.77 -1.98 12.69
N PRO A 203 -4.48 -2.29 12.95
CA PRO A 203 -3.73 -3.27 12.17
C PRO A 203 -4.36 -4.66 12.11
N ASP A 204 -5.07 -5.07 13.14
CA ASP A 204 -5.75 -6.37 13.26
C ASP A 204 -7.18 -6.39 12.69
N GLU A 205 -7.71 -5.23 12.29
CA GLU A 205 -9.02 -5.14 11.65
C GLU A 205 -9.05 -5.92 10.34
N VAL A 206 -10.06 -6.80 10.19
CA VAL A 206 -10.23 -7.58 8.97
C VAL A 206 -10.87 -6.70 7.88
N VAL A 207 -10.12 -6.47 6.81
CA VAL A 207 -10.55 -5.69 5.64
C VAL A 207 -11.47 -6.51 4.75
N ALA A 208 -11.10 -7.76 4.47
CA ALA A 208 -11.84 -8.66 3.61
C ALA A 208 -11.46 -10.13 3.85
N ILE A 209 -12.30 -11.03 3.35
CA ILE A 209 -11.96 -12.45 3.16
C ILE A 209 -11.50 -12.61 1.71
N VAL A 210 -10.23 -12.91 1.50
CA VAL A 210 -9.63 -12.89 0.16
C VAL A 210 -9.72 -14.29 -0.49
N PRO A 211 -10.45 -14.42 -1.62
CA PRO A 211 -10.45 -15.65 -2.38
C PRO A 211 -9.15 -15.80 -3.22
N PRO A 212 -8.82 -17.03 -3.70
CA PRO A 212 -9.60 -18.26 -3.58
C PRO A 212 -9.52 -18.98 -2.23
N ASP A 213 -8.44 -18.76 -1.44
CA ASP A 213 -8.19 -19.49 -0.21
C ASP A 213 -9.10 -19.06 0.96
N LEU A 214 -9.88 -18.00 0.77
CA LEU A 214 -10.81 -17.43 1.76
C LEU A 214 -10.14 -17.07 3.09
N VAL A 215 -8.95 -16.49 3.00
CA VAL A 215 -8.15 -16.09 4.16
C VAL A 215 -8.57 -14.69 4.64
N PRO A 216 -8.79 -14.48 5.95
CA PRO A 216 -8.98 -13.15 6.51
C PRO A 216 -7.74 -12.27 6.25
N CYS A 217 -7.95 -11.14 5.59
CA CYS A 217 -6.93 -10.15 5.29
C CYS A 217 -7.10 -8.97 6.23
N THR A 218 -6.14 -8.76 7.12
CA THR A 218 -6.12 -7.63 8.04
C THR A 218 -5.50 -6.39 7.38
N VAL A 219 -5.72 -5.21 7.97
CA VAL A 219 -5.07 -3.96 7.57
C VAL A 219 -3.55 -4.14 7.52
N GLU A 220 -2.96 -4.82 8.50
CA GLU A 220 -1.53 -5.16 8.53
C GLU A 220 -1.11 -5.97 7.29
N LYS A 221 -1.86 -7.00 6.90
CA LYS A 221 -1.54 -7.80 5.71
C LYS A 221 -1.62 -6.98 4.42
N VAL A 222 -2.58 -6.05 4.34
CA VAL A 222 -2.64 -5.09 3.21
C VAL A 222 -1.42 -4.17 3.24
N ALA A 223 -1.04 -3.64 4.40
CA ALA A 223 0.14 -2.78 4.56
C ALA A 223 1.44 -3.49 4.17
N ILE A 224 1.63 -4.76 4.56
CA ILE A 224 2.77 -5.59 4.15
C ILE A 224 2.87 -5.65 2.62
N ASN A 225 1.78 -5.96 1.92
CA ASN A 225 1.78 -6.05 0.46
C ASN A 225 1.90 -4.69 -0.23
N ALA A 226 1.40 -3.61 0.40
CA ALA A 226 1.61 -2.24 -0.06
C ALA A 226 3.09 -1.82 0.03
N VAL A 227 3.79 -2.18 1.12
CA VAL A 227 5.26 -2.02 1.23
C VAL A 227 5.95 -2.79 0.12
N MET A 228 5.63 -4.07 -0.05
CA MET A 228 6.22 -4.93 -1.08
C MET A 228 6.04 -4.36 -2.49
N ALA A 229 4.86 -3.79 -2.78
CA ALA A 229 4.59 -3.12 -4.05
C ALA A 229 5.37 -1.82 -4.24
N GLY A 230 5.89 -1.21 -3.18
CA GLY A 230 6.58 0.08 -3.19
C GLY A 230 5.65 1.29 -3.01
N CYS A 231 4.47 1.12 -2.40
CA CYS A 231 3.57 2.22 -2.05
C CYS A 231 4.20 3.22 -1.07
N ARG A 232 3.58 4.39 -0.96
CA ARG A 232 3.78 5.32 0.16
C ARG A 232 2.64 5.15 1.18
N PRO A 233 2.84 5.52 2.44
CA PRO A 233 1.76 5.48 3.45
C PRO A 233 0.47 6.14 2.99
N SER A 234 0.56 7.31 2.35
CA SER A 234 -0.60 8.05 1.84
C SER A 234 -1.43 7.31 0.76
N TYR A 235 -0.92 6.20 0.20
CA TYR A 235 -1.65 5.39 -0.78
C TYR A 235 -2.47 4.28 -0.14
N LEU A 236 -2.16 3.95 1.13
CA LEU A 236 -2.79 2.83 1.84
C LEU A 236 -4.33 2.89 1.87
N PRO A 237 -4.99 4.05 2.07
CA PRO A 237 -6.45 4.13 2.03
C PRO A 237 -7.04 3.67 0.69
N VAL A 238 -6.37 3.97 -0.44
CA VAL A 238 -6.80 3.54 -1.77
C VAL A 238 -6.65 2.03 -1.92
N VAL A 239 -5.55 1.46 -1.42
CA VAL A 239 -5.30 0.02 -1.48
C VAL A 239 -6.31 -0.74 -0.63
N LEU A 240 -6.62 -0.26 0.58
CA LEU A 240 -7.64 -0.84 1.46
C LEU A 240 -9.02 -0.90 0.78
N ALA A 241 -9.47 0.24 0.23
CA ALA A 241 -10.73 0.32 -0.50
C ALA A 241 -10.75 -0.59 -1.75
N ALA A 242 -9.61 -0.70 -2.44
CA ALA A 242 -9.49 -1.60 -3.60
C ALA A 242 -9.60 -3.08 -3.20
N VAL A 243 -9.03 -3.48 -2.07
CA VAL A 243 -9.15 -4.85 -1.53
C VAL A 243 -10.60 -5.14 -1.13
N GLU A 244 -11.26 -4.22 -0.42
CA GLU A 244 -12.68 -4.35 -0.08
C GLU A 244 -13.55 -4.54 -1.33
N ALA A 245 -13.38 -3.66 -2.32
CA ALA A 245 -14.12 -3.73 -3.59
C ALA A 245 -13.89 -5.03 -4.36
N ALA A 246 -12.62 -5.48 -4.44
CA ALA A 246 -12.24 -6.70 -5.17
C ALA A 246 -12.83 -7.96 -4.57
N CYS A 247 -13.01 -8.00 -3.24
CA CYS A 247 -13.53 -9.14 -2.51
C CYS A 247 -15.06 -9.15 -2.39
N THR A 248 -15.77 -8.22 -3.08
CA THR A 248 -17.24 -8.27 -3.14
C THR A 248 -17.70 -9.37 -4.09
N ASP A 249 -18.85 -9.95 -3.80
CA ASP A 249 -19.49 -10.95 -4.69
C ASP A 249 -19.75 -10.37 -6.08
N LYS A 250 -20.05 -9.06 -6.19
CA LYS A 250 -20.29 -8.39 -7.46
C LYS A 250 -19.05 -8.31 -8.34
N PHE A 251 -17.89 -7.95 -7.78
CA PHE A 251 -16.66 -7.92 -8.54
C PHE A 251 -16.11 -9.31 -8.83
N ASN A 252 -16.37 -10.28 -7.94
CA ASN A 252 -16.05 -11.68 -8.14
C ASN A 252 -14.59 -11.92 -8.58
N ILE A 253 -13.63 -11.45 -7.75
CA ILE A 253 -12.21 -11.64 -8.07
C ILE A 253 -11.83 -13.13 -8.24
N HIS A 254 -12.51 -14.05 -7.54
CA HIS A 254 -12.31 -15.49 -7.71
C HIS A 254 -12.63 -15.94 -9.15
N GLY A 255 -13.79 -15.57 -9.66
CA GLY A 255 -14.17 -15.89 -11.04
C GLY A 255 -13.22 -15.25 -12.06
N LEU A 256 -12.77 -14.02 -11.77
CA LEU A 256 -11.81 -13.30 -12.61
C LEU A 256 -10.41 -13.96 -12.63
N LEU A 257 -10.00 -14.65 -11.57
CA LEU A 257 -8.79 -15.48 -11.55
C LEU A 257 -9.00 -16.81 -12.29
N ALA A 258 -10.14 -17.47 -12.04
CA ALA A 258 -10.42 -18.80 -12.57
C ALA A 258 -10.75 -18.82 -14.08
N THR A 259 -11.06 -17.68 -14.69
CA THR A 259 -11.33 -17.62 -16.13
C THR A 259 -10.06 -17.83 -16.96
N THR A 260 -10.26 -18.41 -18.16
CA THR A 260 -9.19 -18.51 -19.18
C THR A 260 -8.96 -17.20 -19.93
N MET A 261 -9.82 -16.20 -19.76
CA MET A 261 -9.63 -14.86 -20.36
C MET A 261 -8.46 -14.11 -19.73
N SER A 262 -7.88 -13.22 -20.52
CA SER A 262 -6.72 -12.42 -20.13
C SER A 262 -7.09 -11.15 -19.32
N ALA A 263 -8.18 -11.19 -18.56
CA ALA A 263 -8.66 -10.07 -17.78
C ALA A 263 -8.08 -10.05 -16.35
N GLY A 264 -8.00 -8.85 -15.78
CA GLY A 264 -7.58 -8.59 -14.40
C GLY A 264 -8.24 -7.32 -13.86
N PRO A 265 -8.07 -7.00 -12.57
CA PRO A 265 -8.58 -5.75 -12.02
C PRO A 265 -7.92 -4.53 -12.67
N VAL A 266 -8.74 -3.62 -13.17
CA VAL A 266 -8.35 -2.27 -13.61
C VAL A 266 -8.95 -1.29 -12.60
N LEU A 267 -8.09 -0.48 -11.97
CA LEU A 267 -8.47 0.46 -10.93
C LEU A 267 -8.54 1.87 -11.50
N ILE A 268 -9.66 2.55 -11.32
CA ILE A 268 -9.86 3.95 -11.68
C ILE A 268 -10.12 4.74 -10.40
N VAL A 269 -9.31 5.76 -10.14
CA VAL A 269 -9.42 6.57 -8.93
C VAL A 269 -10.05 7.92 -9.26
N ASN A 270 -11.07 8.29 -8.48
CA ASN A 270 -11.80 9.56 -8.56
C ASN A 270 -11.70 10.34 -7.23
N GLY A 271 -12.00 11.63 -7.30
CA GLY A 271 -12.04 12.53 -6.17
C GLY A 271 -10.70 13.22 -5.84
N PRO A 272 -10.69 14.10 -4.84
CA PRO A 272 -9.51 14.91 -4.47
C PRO A 272 -8.26 14.11 -4.11
N ILE A 273 -8.42 12.88 -3.64
CA ILE A 273 -7.31 12.01 -3.25
C ILE A 273 -6.32 11.80 -4.40
N ARG A 274 -6.78 11.79 -5.67
CA ARG A 274 -5.92 11.67 -6.86
C ARG A 274 -4.77 12.68 -6.82
N LYS A 275 -5.10 13.95 -6.57
CA LYS A 275 -4.13 15.05 -6.48
C LYS A 275 -3.31 14.98 -5.20
N LYS A 276 -3.95 14.68 -4.06
CA LYS A 276 -3.29 14.58 -2.76
C LYS A 276 -2.13 13.56 -2.79
N ILE A 277 -2.31 12.44 -3.47
CA ILE A 277 -1.29 11.39 -3.57
C ILE A 277 -0.46 11.46 -4.86
N GLY A 278 -0.68 12.47 -5.70
CA GLY A 278 0.10 12.71 -6.91
C GLY A 278 -0.12 11.70 -8.03
N MET A 279 -1.34 11.20 -8.22
CA MET A 279 -1.66 10.34 -9.36
C MET A 279 -1.59 11.08 -10.68
N ASN A 280 -1.23 10.34 -11.73
CA ASN A 280 -1.24 10.83 -13.10
C ASN A 280 -2.58 10.51 -13.78
N SER A 281 -3.23 11.54 -14.33
CA SER A 281 -4.42 11.44 -15.20
C SER A 281 -4.17 11.95 -16.63
N GLY A 282 -2.97 12.49 -16.88
CA GLY A 282 -2.57 13.15 -18.13
C GLY A 282 -1.73 12.27 -19.05
N LYS A 283 -0.67 12.84 -19.62
CA LYS A 283 0.22 12.15 -20.56
C LYS A 283 0.71 10.82 -19.98
N ASN A 284 0.68 9.77 -20.82
CA ASN A 284 1.09 8.41 -20.44
C ASN A 284 0.31 7.82 -19.26
N VAL A 285 -0.95 8.21 -19.10
CA VAL A 285 -1.81 7.83 -17.97
C VAL A 285 -1.93 6.31 -17.76
N LEU A 286 -1.95 5.53 -18.84
CA LEU A 286 -2.04 4.06 -18.82
C LEU A 286 -0.66 3.38 -18.83
N GLY A 287 0.41 4.16 -18.85
CA GLY A 287 1.78 3.66 -18.90
C GLY A 287 2.51 3.76 -17.56
N GLN A 288 3.81 3.54 -17.62
CA GLN A 288 4.70 3.57 -16.46
C GLN A 288 5.11 5.01 -16.09
N GLY A 289 5.77 5.19 -14.93
CA GLY A 289 6.48 6.41 -14.53
C GLY A 289 5.85 7.16 -13.36
N ASN A 290 4.57 6.93 -13.05
CA ASN A 290 3.96 7.49 -11.83
C ASN A 290 3.92 6.43 -10.73
N ARG A 291 4.49 6.75 -9.56
CA ARG A 291 4.59 5.79 -8.45
C ARG A 291 3.22 5.34 -7.96
N ALA A 292 2.27 6.25 -7.76
CA ALA A 292 0.94 5.91 -7.27
C ALA A 292 0.19 5.01 -8.27
N ASN A 293 0.14 5.38 -9.56
CA ASN A 293 -0.49 4.57 -10.60
C ASN A 293 0.14 3.16 -10.69
N SER A 294 1.48 3.06 -10.60
CA SER A 294 2.16 1.78 -10.75
C SER A 294 2.05 0.87 -9.53
N THR A 295 2.05 1.44 -8.31
CA THR A 295 2.17 0.63 -7.09
C THR A 295 0.83 0.27 -6.44
N ILE A 296 -0.21 1.10 -6.57
CA ILE A 296 -1.54 0.82 -5.98
C ILE A 296 -2.17 -0.43 -6.60
N GLY A 297 -2.23 -0.51 -7.92
CA GLY A 297 -2.76 -1.70 -8.59
C GLY A 297 -1.94 -2.96 -8.31
N ARG A 298 -0.60 -2.81 -8.24
CA ARG A 298 0.31 -3.90 -7.88
C ARG A 298 0.09 -4.39 -6.44
N ALA A 299 -0.16 -3.48 -5.49
CA ALA A 299 -0.44 -3.84 -4.11
C ALA A 299 -1.70 -4.72 -4.00
N LEU A 300 -2.78 -4.38 -4.70
CA LEU A 300 -3.97 -5.24 -4.78
C LEU A 300 -3.62 -6.64 -5.31
N GLN A 301 -2.87 -6.72 -6.41
CA GLN A 301 -2.48 -8.01 -7.00
C GLN A 301 -1.60 -8.84 -6.06
N LEU A 302 -0.68 -8.21 -5.32
CA LEU A 302 0.12 -8.90 -4.30
C LEU A 302 -0.73 -9.39 -3.12
N VAL A 303 -1.75 -8.64 -2.68
CA VAL A 303 -2.71 -9.12 -1.67
C VAL A 303 -3.46 -10.36 -2.18
N VAL A 304 -4.02 -10.32 -3.38
CA VAL A 304 -4.72 -11.44 -3.99
C VAL A 304 -3.81 -12.67 -4.11
N ARG A 305 -2.54 -12.46 -4.50
CA ARG A 305 -1.54 -13.53 -4.62
C ARG A 305 -1.10 -14.09 -3.27
N ASN A 306 -0.68 -13.22 -2.34
CA ASN A 306 0.02 -13.64 -1.12
C ASN A 306 -0.92 -13.99 0.03
N VAL A 307 -2.10 -13.37 0.09
CA VAL A 307 -3.12 -13.65 1.10
C VAL A 307 -4.17 -14.61 0.56
N GLY A 308 -4.64 -14.38 -0.66
CA GLY A 308 -5.71 -15.18 -1.27
C GLY A 308 -5.24 -16.43 -2.02
N GLY A 309 -3.94 -16.57 -2.30
CA GLY A 309 -3.41 -17.72 -3.06
C GLY A 309 -3.63 -17.65 -4.58
N GLY A 310 -4.07 -16.50 -5.12
CA GLY A 310 -4.35 -16.30 -6.55
C GLY A 310 -3.08 -16.27 -7.41
N ARG A 311 -2.48 -17.43 -7.68
CA ARG A 311 -1.21 -17.57 -8.39
C ARG A 311 -1.40 -18.00 -9.84
N PRO A 312 -0.61 -17.44 -10.80
CA PRO A 312 -0.58 -17.90 -12.18
C PRO A 312 -0.20 -19.38 -12.30
N GLY A 313 -0.97 -20.09 -13.14
CA GLY A 313 -0.77 -21.53 -13.37
C GLY A 313 -1.45 -22.42 -12.33
N ASP A 314 -1.94 -21.86 -11.25
CA ASP A 314 -2.74 -22.54 -10.23
C ASP A 314 -4.21 -22.13 -10.38
N VAL A 315 -4.72 -21.21 -9.56
CA VAL A 315 -6.09 -20.69 -9.69
C VAL A 315 -6.21 -19.62 -10.78
N ASP A 316 -5.18 -18.80 -10.98
CA ASP A 316 -5.14 -17.88 -12.13
C ASP A 316 -4.90 -18.66 -13.43
N ARG A 317 -5.98 -18.86 -14.18
CA ARG A 317 -6.05 -19.74 -15.35
C ARG A 317 -5.96 -19.00 -16.69
N ALA A 318 -5.65 -17.72 -16.72
CA ALA A 318 -5.57 -16.94 -17.95
C ALA A 318 -4.70 -17.63 -19.01
N THR A 319 -5.24 -17.89 -20.20
CA THR A 319 -4.53 -18.58 -21.28
C THR A 319 -3.32 -17.79 -21.78
N LEU A 320 -3.45 -16.48 -21.93
CA LEU A 320 -2.40 -15.61 -22.44
C LEU A 320 -1.94 -14.61 -21.36
N GLY A 321 -2.84 -14.19 -20.46
CA GLY A 321 -2.61 -13.04 -19.58
C GLY A 321 -2.51 -11.72 -20.34
N ASN A 322 -2.26 -10.63 -19.62
CA ASN A 322 -1.91 -9.34 -20.19
C ASN A 322 -0.99 -8.57 -19.23
N PRO A 323 -0.19 -7.62 -19.71
CA PRO A 323 0.74 -6.85 -18.86
C PRO A 323 0.06 -6.09 -17.70
N GLY A 324 -1.20 -5.71 -17.85
CA GLY A 324 -2.00 -5.05 -16.80
C GLY A 324 -2.27 -5.92 -15.58
N LYS A 325 -2.10 -7.24 -15.68
CA LYS A 325 -2.24 -8.16 -14.54
C LYS A 325 -1.13 -8.03 -13.49
N VAL A 326 -0.04 -7.34 -13.78
CA VAL A 326 0.96 -6.97 -12.77
C VAL A 326 0.41 -5.88 -11.84
N GLY A 327 -0.39 -4.95 -12.41
CA GLY A 327 -1.06 -3.89 -11.69
C GLY A 327 -1.52 -2.80 -12.66
N PHE A 328 -2.81 -2.56 -12.74
CA PHE A 328 -3.37 -1.57 -13.64
C PHE A 328 -4.22 -0.58 -12.85
N CYS A 329 -3.68 0.61 -12.64
CA CYS A 329 -4.34 1.66 -11.89
C CYS A 329 -4.05 3.02 -12.53
N PHE A 330 -5.07 3.86 -12.65
CA PHE A 330 -4.93 5.22 -13.14
C PHE A 330 -6.00 6.13 -12.53
N ALA A 331 -5.82 7.44 -12.71
CA ALA A 331 -6.78 8.46 -12.27
C ALA A 331 -7.55 9.02 -13.46
N GLU A 332 -8.84 9.34 -13.27
CA GLU A 332 -9.61 10.13 -14.21
C GLU A 332 -9.17 11.61 -14.14
N ASP A 333 -9.11 12.30 -15.27
CA ASP A 333 -8.87 13.74 -15.35
C ASP A 333 -10.21 14.49 -15.23
N GLU A 334 -10.66 14.70 -13.99
CA GLU A 334 -11.95 15.34 -13.70
C GLU A 334 -11.95 16.83 -14.05
N GLU A 335 -10.83 17.51 -13.85
CA GLU A 335 -10.72 18.95 -14.09
C GLU A 335 -10.63 19.30 -15.57
N GLY A 336 -10.01 18.42 -16.37
CA GLY A 336 -9.94 18.57 -17.83
C GLY A 336 -11.18 18.03 -18.54
N SER A 337 -11.99 17.24 -17.84
CA SER A 337 -13.19 16.60 -18.39
C SER A 337 -14.29 17.63 -18.72
N PRO A 338 -14.95 17.51 -19.88
CA PRO A 338 -16.19 18.26 -20.13
C PRO A 338 -17.42 17.59 -19.50
N TRP A 339 -17.26 16.44 -18.88
CA TRP A 339 -18.33 15.59 -18.34
C TRP A 339 -18.17 15.32 -16.84
N THR A 340 -19.23 14.85 -16.23
CA THR A 340 -19.19 14.35 -14.84
C THR A 340 -18.25 13.15 -14.71
N PRO A 341 -17.56 12.98 -13.55
CA PRO A 341 -16.66 11.87 -13.35
C PRO A 341 -17.38 10.51 -13.29
N LEU A 342 -16.63 9.42 -13.48
CA LEU A 342 -17.15 8.05 -13.42
C LEU A 342 -17.86 7.74 -12.10
N SER A 343 -17.35 8.27 -10.98
CA SER A 343 -17.96 8.08 -9.66
C SER A 343 -19.43 8.50 -9.59
N LYS A 344 -19.82 9.52 -10.37
CA LYS A 344 -21.23 9.94 -10.47
C LYS A 344 -22.11 8.90 -11.14
N ASP A 345 -21.60 8.17 -12.11
CA ASP A 345 -22.34 7.08 -12.77
C ASP A 345 -22.65 5.94 -11.79
N PHE A 346 -21.89 5.84 -10.68
CA PHE A 346 -22.08 4.89 -9.58
C PHE A 346 -22.79 5.49 -8.35
N GLY A 347 -23.34 6.71 -8.47
CA GLY A 347 -24.18 7.34 -7.45
C GLY A 347 -23.44 8.06 -6.34
N PHE A 348 -22.14 8.26 -6.46
CA PHE A 348 -21.37 9.05 -5.48
C PHE A 348 -21.50 10.55 -5.74
N ASP A 349 -21.44 11.34 -4.69
CA ASP A 349 -21.44 12.80 -4.80
C ASP A 349 -20.11 13.31 -5.37
N GLU A 350 -20.17 14.48 -6.01
CA GLU A 350 -18.99 15.16 -6.52
C GLU A 350 -18.01 15.44 -5.37
N GLY A 351 -16.72 15.16 -5.59
CA GLY A 351 -15.69 15.30 -4.58
C GLY A 351 -15.54 14.11 -3.63
N THR A 352 -16.38 13.09 -3.72
CA THR A 352 -16.17 11.84 -2.99
C THR A 352 -14.95 11.11 -3.55
N ASN A 353 -14.06 10.67 -2.66
CA ASN A 353 -12.93 9.83 -3.05
C ASN A 353 -13.41 8.40 -3.30
N THR A 354 -13.21 7.89 -4.51
CA THR A 354 -13.62 6.53 -4.87
C THR A 354 -12.54 5.79 -5.65
N VAL A 355 -12.54 4.47 -5.54
CA VAL A 355 -11.84 3.56 -6.45
C VAL A 355 -12.89 2.70 -7.15
N THR A 356 -12.88 2.73 -8.47
CA THR A 356 -13.72 1.86 -9.30
C THR A 356 -12.88 0.72 -9.83
N LEU A 357 -13.33 -0.52 -9.63
CA LEU A 357 -12.72 -1.73 -10.16
C LEU A 357 -13.50 -2.21 -11.38
N PHE A 358 -12.79 -2.41 -12.46
CA PHE A 358 -13.30 -2.93 -13.72
C PHE A 358 -12.57 -4.24 -14.08
N PRO A 359 -13.29 -5.32 -14.42
CA PRO A 359 -12.64 -6.59 -14.78
C PRO A 359 -12.18 -6.56 -16.24
N GLY A 360 -11.01 -5.98 -16.51
CA GLY A 360 -10.59 -5.59 -17.85
C GLY A 360 -9.35 -6.28 -18.40
N GLU A 361 -9.22 -6.23 -19.72
CA GLU A 361 -8.00 -6.57 -20.46
C GLU A 361 -7.01 -5.39 -20.51
N GLY A 362 -5.97 -5.52 -21.34
CA GLY A 362 -5.10 -4.40 -21.71
C GLY A 362 -5.79 -3.39 -22.62
N PRO A 363 -5.34 -2.12 -22.65
CA PRO A 363 -5.95 -1.09 -23.46
C PRO A 363 -5.70 -1.30 -24.96
N ARG A 364 -6.71 -0.95 -25.76
CA ARG A 364 -6.62 -0.90 -27.23
C ARG A 364 -6.78 0.55 -27.68
N THR A 365 -5.85 1.06 -28.46
CA THR A 365 -5.86 2.43 -28.95
C THR A 365 -6.92 2.64 -30.04
N ILE A 366 -7.65 3.74 -29.92
CA ILE A 366 -8.45 4.35 -31.00
C ILE A 366 -7.60 5.46 -31.60
N PHE A 367 -7.42 5.42 -32.89
CA PHE A 367 -6.64 6.38 -33.65
C PHE A 367 -7.54 7.06 -34.70
N ASP A 368 -7.85 8.35 -34.51
CA ASP A 368 -8.59 9.15 -35.49
C ASP A 368 -8.07 10.58 -35.54
N GLN A 369 -7.23 10.84 -36.53
CA GLN A 369 -6.65 12.18 -36.76
C GLN A 369 -7.42 13.00 -37.82
N ILE A 370 -8.52 12.47 -38.34
CA ILE A 370 -9.25 13.06 -39.48
C ILE A 370 -10.58 13.69 -39.04
N SER A 371 -11.34 13.02 -38.20
CA SER A 371 -12.66 13.49 -37.76
C SER A 371 -12.57 14.83 -37.04
N ARG A 372 -13.51 15.74 -37.40
CA ARG A 372 -13.69 17.05 -36.77
C ARG A 372 -15.12 17.28 -36.29
N GLU A 373 -16.01 16.36 -36.63
CA GLU A 373 -17.41 16.38 -36.27
C GLU A 373 -17.70 15.23 -35.28
N PRO A 374 -18.57 15.41 -34.27
CA PRO A 374 -18.83 14.42 -33.24
C PRO A 374 -19.39 13.12 -33.79
N GLU A 375 -20.28 13.17 -34.79
CA GLU A 375 -20.85 12.00 -35.47
C GLU A 375 -19.77 11.16 -36.16
N SER A 376 -18.85 11.82 -36.86
CA SER A 376 -17.75 11.13 -37.56
C SER A 376 -16.82 10.47 -36.57
N LEU A 377 -16.45 11.19 -35.49
CA LEU A 377 -15.57 10.65 -34.44
C LEU A 377 -16.24 9.50 -33.69
N ALA A 378 -17.54 9.61 -33.36
CA ALA A 378 -18.29 8.54 -32.72
C ALA A 378 -18.33 7.24 -33.57
N ARG A 379 -18.36 7.38 -34.92
CA ARG A 379 -18.27 6.22 -35.82
C ARG A 379 -16.92 5.52 -35.74
N SER A 380 -15.83 6.26 -35.61
CA SER A 380 -14.48 5.70 -35.41
C SER A 380 -14.38 4.94 -34.07
N PHE A 381 -14.96 5.50 -33.01
CA PHE A 381 -15.07 4.81 -31.73
C PHE A 381 -15.90 3.54 -31.84
N ALA A 382 -17.09 3.62 -32.46
CA ALA A 382 -17.96 2.49 -32.67
C ALA A 382 -17.34 1.38 -33.52
N ALA A 383 -16.58 1.72 -34.55
CA ALA A 383 -15.84 0.75 -35.37
C ALA A 383 -14.85 -0.07 -34.51
N SER A 384 -14.11 0.61 -33.63
CA SER A 384 -13.19 -0.04 -32.69
C SER A 384 -13.93 -0.92 -31.67
N LEU A 385 -15.04 -0.43 -31.13
CA LEU A 385 -15.89 -1.14 -30.19
C LEU A 385 -16.53 -2.41 -30.81
N ARG A 386 -16.97 -2.35 -32.05
CA ARG A 386 -17.55 -3.50 -32.76
C ARG A 386 -16.57 -4.67 -32.92
N THR A 387 -15.28 -4.41 -33.00
CA THR A 387 -14.25 -5.44 -33.17
C THR A 387 -13.76 -6.04 -31.85
N MET A 388 -14.29 -5.58 -30.70
CA MET A 388 -13.93 -6.17 -29.41
C MET A 388 -14.34 -7.64 -29.36
N TYR A 389 -13.37 -8.51 -29.03
CA TYR A 389 -13.49 -9.96 -29.01
C TYR A 389 -13.98 -10.52 -30.37
N SER A 390 -15.23 -10.90 -30.43
CA SER A 390 -15.88 -11.40 -31.65
C SER A 390 -16.97 -10.45 -32.09
N PRO A 391 -17.14 -10.22 -33.39
CA PRO A 391 -18.31 -9.49 -33.91
C PRO A 391 -19.66 -10.09 -33.43
N LYS A 392 -19.68 -11.41 -33.16
CA LYS A 392 -20.84 -12.14 -32.66
C LYS A 392 -21.08 -12.04 -31.16
N ALA A 393 -20.12 -11.51 -30.39
CA ALA A 393 -20.27 -11.31 -28.95
C ALA A 393 -21.18 -10.10 -28.68
N ALA A 394 -22.34 -10.34 -28.14
CA ALA A 394 -23.34 -9.35 -27.83
C ALA A 394 -23.79 -9.50 -26.37
N LEU A 395 -24.00 -8.38 -25.66
CA LEU A 395 -24.45 -8.30 -24.25
C LEU A 395 -23.61 -9.05 -23.22
N ALA A 396 -22.48 -9.59 -23.63
CA ALA A 396 -21.65 -10.46 -22.77
C ALA A 396 -20.55 -9.70 -21.99
N PHE A 397 -20.23 -8.48 -22.41
CA PHE A 397 -19.07 -7.74 -21.90
C PHE A 397 -19.39 -6.27 -21.73
N ASP A 398 -18.83 -5.69 -20.67
CA ASP A 398 -18.80 -4.24 -20.49
C ASP A 398 -17.52 -3.66 -21.08
N VAL A 399 -17.43 -2.34 -21.20
CA VAL A 399 -16.30 -1.64 -21.80
C VAL A 399 -16.03 -0.30 -21.10
N ILE A 400 -14.75 0.04 -20.95
CA ILE A 400 -14.32 1.39 -20.65
C ILE A 400 -13.89 2.07 -21.96
N VAL A 401 -14.42 3.27 -22.20
CA VAL A 401 -13.99 4.17 -23.27
C VAL A 401 -13.25 5.34 -22.64
N ILE A 402 -11.95 5.42 -22.87
CA ILE A 402 -11.11 6.51 -22.37
C ILE A 402 -10.98 7.53 -23.50
N VAL A 403 -11.58 8.70 -23.28
CA VAL A 403 -11.58 9.81 -24.24
C VAL A 403 -10.49 10.82 -23.84
N SER A 404 -9.55 11.07 -24.75
CA SER A 404 -8.46 12.03 -24.51
C SER A 404 -8.94 13.49 -24.69
N PRO A 405 -8.15 14.46 -24.19
CA PRO A 405 -8.51 15.89 -24.28
C PRO A 405 -8.78 16.41 -25.70
N GLU A 406 -8.07 15.92 -26.72
CA GLU A 406 -8.31 16.37 -28.09
C GLU A 406 -9.62 15.81 -28.68
N HIS A 407 -9.93 14.54 -28.43
CA HIS A 407 -11.18 13.95 -28.85
C HIS A 407 -12.36 14.49 -28.06
N SER A 408 -12.24 14.65 -26.75
CA SER A 408 -13.31 15.21 -25.89
C SER A 408 -13.65 16.65 -26.26
N ARG A 409 -12.68 17.41 -26.73
CA ARG A 409 -12.90 18.78 -27.24
C ARG A 409 -13.88 18.81 -28.41
N ILE A 410 -13.82 17.86 -29.34
CA ILE A 410 -14.73 17.76 -30.49
C ILE A 410 -16.17 17.57 -30.01
N PHE A 411 -16.40 16.67 -29.07
CA PHE A 411 -17.72 16.46 -28.47
C PHE A 411 -18.21 17.67 -27.69
N ARG A 412 -17.34 18.28 -26.88
CA ARG A 412 -17.65 19.47 -26.09
C ARG A 412 -18.04 20.66 -26.98
N GLU A 413 -17.27 20.96 -28.03
CA GLU A 413 -17.54 22.09 -28.95
C GLU A 413 -18.86 21.90 -29.70
N ALA A 414 -19.28 20.66 -29.92
CA ALA A 414 -20.59 20.33 -30.48
C ALA A 414 -21.73 20.25 -29.43
N GLY A 415 -21.41 20.46 -28.14
CA GLY A 415 -22.39 20.44 -27.05
C GLY A 415 -22.88 19.04 -26.66
N TRP A 416 -22.13 17.99 -27.00
CA TRP A 416 -22.50 16.62 -26.61
C TRP A 416 -22.21 16.36 -25.14
N SER A 417 -23.25 15.93 -24.43
CA SER A 417 -23.11 15.41 -23.08
C SER A 417 -22.46 14.00 -23.09
N LYS A 418 -22.11 13.50 -21.93
CA LYS A 418 -21.63 12.11 -21.76
C LYS A 418 -22.70 11.11 -22.20
N GLU A 419 -23.94 11.41 -21.90
CA GLU A 419 -25.12 10.61 -22.27
C GLU A 419 -25.37 10.61 -23.76
N ASP A 420 -25.20 11.74 -24.46
CA ASP A 420 -25.32 11.81 -25.93
C ASP A 420 -24.26 10.92 -26.60
N LEU A 421 -23.02 10.99 -26.15
CA LEU A 421 -21.97 10.11 -26.66
C LEU A 421 -22.28 8.65 -26.37
N ARG A 422 -22.69 8.32 -25.13
CA ARG A 422 -23.05 6.95 -24.73
C ARG A 422 -24.19 6.40 -25.59
N ALA A 423 -25.27 7.17 -25.74
CA ALA A 423 -26.41 6.79 -26.56
C ALA A 423 -26.01 6.58 -28.04
N LYS A 424 -25.18 7.48 -28.59
CA LYS A 424 -24.69 7.35 -29.95
C LYS A 424 -23.82 6.10 -30.15
N LEU A 425 -22.94 5.82 -29.21
CA LEU A 425 -22.10 4.59 -29.28
C LEU A 425 -22.94 3.32 -29.18
N HIS A 426 -23.99 3.29 -28.35
CA HIS A 426 -24.95 2.18 -28.33
C HIS A 426 -25.65 2.01 -29.65
N GLU A 427 -26.17 3.11 -30.23
CA GLU A 427 -26.80 3.08 -31.58
C GLU A 427 -25.89 2.52 -32.64
N LEU A 428 -24.65 3.06 -32.71
CA LEU A 428 -23.69 2.69 -33.75
C LEU A 428 -23.07 1.29 -33.56
N THR A 429 -23.18 0.70 -32.37
CA THR A 429 -22.68 -0.66 -32.10
C THR A 429 -23.77 -1.73 -32.13
N LEU A 430 -24.99 -1.40 -32.47
CA LEU A 430 -26.02 -2.40 -32.73
C LEU A 430 -25.55 -3.39 -33.80
N ILE A 431 -25.77 -4.66 -33.58
CA ILE A 431 -25.40 -5.75 -34.47
C ILE A 431 -26.66 -6.25 -35.15
N PRO A 432 -26.80 -6.17 -36.49
CA PRO A 432 -27.91 -6.80 -37.17
C PRO A 432 -27.93 -8.30 -36.87
N GLY A 433 -29.07 -8.83 -36.45
CA GLY A 433 -29.21 -10.27 -36.17
C GLY A 433 -28.85 -11.12 -37.37
N SER A 434 -29.15 -10.65 -38.59
CA SER A 434 -28.78 -11.30 -39.84
C SER A 434 -27.26 -11.51 -40.03
N GLU A 435 -26.40 -10.76 -39.34
CA GLU A 435 -24.95 -10.91 -39.38
C GLU A 435 -24.41 -11.94 -38.36
N ILE A 436 -25.20 -12.32 -37.35
CA ILE A 436 -24.76 -13.16 -36.22
C ILE A 436 -25.55 -14.45 -36.02
N VAL A 437 -26.60 -14.68 -36.82
CA VAL A 437 -27.31 -15.96 -36.84
C VAL A 437 -26.46 -17.07 -37.45
N ARG A 438 -26.76 -18.31 -37.13
CA ARG A 438 -26.09 -19.49 -37.68
C ARG A 438 -26.08 -19.44 -39.20
N GLY A 439 -24.92 -19.66 -39.81
CA GLY A 439 -24.73 -19.62 -41.25
C GLY A 439 -24.55 -18.23 -41.86
N ALA A 440 -24.67 -17.14 -41.06
CA ALA A 440 -24.42 -15.78 -41.53
C ALA A 440 -22.97 -15.61 -42.00
N LEU A 441 -22.79 -14.86 -43.07
CA LEU A 441 -21.47 -14.59 -43.68
C LEU A 441 -20.64 -15.86 -43.96
N GLY A 442 -21.29 -17.01 -44.16
CA GLY A 442 -20.64 -18.30 -44.42
C GLY A 442 -20.04 -18.98 -43.20
N ILE A 443 -20.33 -18.51 -42.01
CA ILE A 443 -19.82 -19.09 -40.74
C ILE A 443 -20.91 -20.01 -40.17
N ALA A 444 -20.55 -21.27 -39.88
CA ALA A 444 -21.51 -22.28 -39.41
C ALA A 444 -22.11 -21.96 -38.03
N GLU A 445 -21.31 -21.33 -37.16
CA GLU A 445 -21.70 -21.00 -35.78
C GLU A 445 -22.43 -19.64 -35.74
N GLY A 446 -23.34 -19.50 -34.77
CA GLY A 446 -24.05 -18.25 -34.57
C GLY A 446 -25.24 -18.39 -33.62
N LEU A 447 -25.94 -17.30 -33.43
CA LEU A 447 -27.18 -17.26 -32.64
C LEU A 447 -28.32 -17.97 -33.32
N PRO A 448 -29.40 -18.32 -32.59
CA PRO A 448 -30.60 -18.91 -33.17
C PRO A 448 -31.23 -18.00 -34.25
N GLU A 449 -31.88 -18.61 -35.22
CA GLU A 449 -32.53 -17.91 -36.33
C GLU A 449 -33.57 -16.86 -35.87
N SER A 450 -34.17 -17.06 -34.71
CA SER A 450 -35.15 -16.15 -34.13
C SER A 450 -34.67 -14.72 -33.91
N VAL A 451 -33.35 -14.47 -33.92
CA VAL A 451 -32.80 -13.10 -33.74
C VAL A 451 -32.49 -12.40 -35.07
N ARG A 452 -32.72 -13.05 -36.24
CA ARG A 452 -32.34 -12.54 -37.56
C ARG A 452 -32.82 -11.12 -37.85
N ASP A 453 -34.08 -10.84 -37.54
CA ASP A 453 -34.72 -9.57 -37.85
C ASP A 453 -34.62 -8.53 -36.71
N HIS A 454 -33.78 -8.82 -35.71
CA HIS A 454 -33.57 -7.91 -34.58
C HIS A 454 -32.23 -7.22 -34.67
N ALA A 455 -32.15 -5.99 -34.15
CA ALA A 455 -30.91 -5.31 -33.86
C ALA A 455 -30.49 -5.66 -32.41
N ILE A 456 -29.36 -6.32 -32.27
CA ILE A 456 -28.86 -6.80 -30.97
C ILE A 456 -27.83 -5.83 -30.42
N PRO A 457 -28.03 -5.31 -29.21
CA PRO A 457 -27.02 -4.43 -28.56
C PRO A 457 -25.67 -5.17 -28.33
N LYS A 458 -24.58 -4.54 -28.67
CA LYS A 458 -23.22 -5.05 -28.38
C LYS A 458 -22.97 -5.08 -26.88
N PHE A 459 -23.36 -4.03 -26.18
CA PHE A 459 -23.17 -3.82 -24.75
C PHE A 459 -24.50 -3.67 -24.02
N ARG A 460 -24.52 -3.95 -22.72
CA ARG A 460 -25.68 -3.64 -21.87
C ARG A 460 -25.89 -2.11 -21.81
N PRO A 461 -27.08 -1.62 -21.50
CA PRO A 461 -27.35 -0.18 -21.41
C PRO A 461 -26.42 0.56 -20.45
N ASP A 462 -26.08 -0.08 -19.33
CA ASP A 462 -25.18 0.42 -18.27
C ASP A 462 -23.74 -0.09 -18.38
N GLY A 463 -23.42 -0.87 -19.41
CA GLY A 463 -22.13 -1.53 -19.58
C GLY A 463 -21.09 -0.72 -20.37
N LEU A 464 -21.40 0.51 -20.78
CA LEU A 464 -20.48 1.39 -21.51
C LEU A 464 -20.07 2.58 -20.62
N HIS A 465 -18.86 2.49 -20.04
CA HIS A 465 -18.32 3.49 -19.15
C HIS A 465 -17.42 4.46 -19.91
N ILE A 466 -17.67 5.77 -19.80
CA ILE A 466 -16.89 6.82 -20.46
C ILE A 466 -16.07 7.56 -19.41
N ILE A 467 -14.76 7.66 -19.65
CA ILE A 467 -13.79 8.29 -18.76
C ILE A 467 -12.97 9.30 -19.56
N HIS A 468 -12.67 10.44 -18.95
CA HIS A 468 -11.75 11.40 -19.53
C HIS A 468 -10.35 11.21 -18.91
N ALA A 469 -9.33 10.93 -19.72
CA ALA A 469 -7.94 10.83 -19.30
C ALA A 469 -7.00 10.88 -20.49
N GLY A 470 -5.73 11.21 -20.24
CA GLY A 470 -4.68 11.14 -21.24
C GLY A 470 -4.06 12.48 -21.58
N GLY A 471 -3.07 12.46 -22.49
CA GLY A 471 -2.38 13.64 -22.97
C GLY A 471 -3.15 14.37 -24.08
N GLY A 472 -2.95 15.69 -24.19
CA GLY A 472 -3.60 16.54 -25.18
C GLY A 472 -2.87 16.61 -26.52
N ALA A 473 -2.38 15.47 -27.06
CA ALA A 473 -1.70 15.44 -28.35
C ALA A 473 -1.90 14.10 -29.07
N GLY A 474 -2.06 14.15 -30.40
CA GLY A 474 -2.03 13.01 -31.29
C GLY A 474 -3.38 12.44 -31.69
N LEU A 475 -4.50 12.96 -31.15
CA LEU A 475 -5.86 12.49 -31.46
C LEU A 475 -6.01 10.97 -31.26
N PHE A 476 -5.60 10.52 -30.06
CA PHE A 476 -5.72 9.15 -29.59
C PHE A 476 -6.74 9.06 -28.46
N SER A 477 -7.47 7.97 -28.43
CA SER A 477 -8.28 7.52 -27.30
C SER A 477 -8.05 6.03 -27.08
N ALA A 478 -8.68 5.41 -26.10
CA ALA A 478 -8.51 3.99 -25.85
C ALA A 478 -9.81 3.34 -25.41
N ILE A 479 -9.88 2.02 -25.62
CA ILE A 479 -10.92 1.17 -25.04
C ILE A 479 -10.26 0.07 -24.22
N ILE A 480 -10.90 -0.33 -23.12
CA ILE A 480 -10.54 -1.49 -22.32
C ILE A 480 -11.75 -2.42 -22.30
N ALA A 481 -11.58 -3.61 -22.87
CA ALA A 481 -12.61 -4.61 -22.91
C ALA A 481 -12.77 -5.29 -21.54
N GLY A 482 -14.00 -5.55 -21.11
CA GLY A 482 -14.29 -6.23 -19.86
C GLY A 482 -14.36 -7.75 -20.01
N TRP A 483 -14.30 -8.47 -18.90
CA TRP A 483 -14.65 -9.88 -18.83
C TRP A 483 -16.16 -10.06 -18.82
N ALA A 484 -16.63 -11.31 -18.91
CA ALA A 484 -18.06 -11.65 -18.88
C ALA A 484 -18.77 -10.96 -17.71
N ASN A 485 -19.88 -10.29 -18.02
CA ASN A 485 -20.66 -9.53 -17.05
C ASN A 485 -21.83 -10.36 -16.46
N GLY A 486 -22.55 -9.76 -15.50
CA GLY A 486 -23.72 -10.35 -14.87
C GLY A 486 -23.40 -11.34 -13.75
N GLU A 487 -24.39 -12.15 -13.35
CA GLU A 487 -24.30 -13.07 -12.21
C GLU A 487 -23.24 -14.18 -12.37
N MET A 488 -22.98 -14.58 -13.61
CA MET A 488 -22.00 -15.63 -13.95
C MET A 488 -20.58 -15.07 -14.16
N GLY A 489 -20.43 -13.78 -14.13
CA GLY A 489 -19.19 -13.10 -14.41
C GLY A 489 -18.78 -12.14 -13.30
N SER A 490 -18.36 -10.93 -13.71
CA SER A 490 -17.95 -9.86 -12.83
C SER A 490 -18.64 -8.56 -13.23
N GLN A 491 -18.97 -7.73 -12.26
CA GLN A 491 -19.55 -6.41 -12.49
C GLN A 491 -18.53 -5.35 -12.11
N THR A 492 -18.58 -4.21 -12.81
CA THR A 492 -17.86 -3.02 -12.38
C THR A 492 -18.42 -2.54 -11.04
N VAL A 493 -17.55 -2.29 -10.07
CA VAL A 493 -17.93 -1.80 -8.74
C VAL A 493 -17.14 -0.55 -8.42
N SER A 494 -17.78 0.42 -7.76
CA SER A 494 -17.13 1.60 -7.24
C SER A 494 -17.25 1.61 -5.72
N TRP A 495 -16.16 1.97 -5.03
CA TRP A 495 -16.04 1.91 -3.57
C TRP A 495 -15.49 3.21 -3.01
N GLU A 496 -16.07 3.67 -1.91
CA GLU A 496 -15.60 4.87 -1.24
C GLU A 496 -14.26 4.64 -0.54
N ILE A 497 -13.32 5.56 -0.74
CA ILE A 497 -12.02 5.55 -0.05
C ILE A 497 -12.17 6.33 1.25
N LYS A 498 -12.18 5.61 2.37
CA LYS A 498 -12.21 6.16 3.72
C LYS A 498 -10.79 6.46 4.19
N SER A 499 -10.62 7.61 4.85
CA SER A 499 -9.33 8.05 5.42
C SER A 499 -9.06 7.42 6.76
#